data_9cab51711a3d8e0e76955df996c25e5a
#
_entry.id   9cab51711a3d8e0e76955df996c25e5a
#
_cell.length_a   1.000
_cell.length_b   1.000
_cell.length_c   1.000
_cell.angle_alpha   90.00
_cell.angle_beta   90.00
_cell.angle_gamma   90.00
#
_symmetry.space_group_name_H-M   'P 1'
#
loop_
_entity.id
_entity.type
_entity.pdbx_description
1 polymer ?
#
loop_
_entity_poly.entity_id
_entity_poly.type
_entity_poly.pdbx_seq_one_letter_code
_entity_poly.pdbx_strand_id
1 'polypeptide(L)'
;MIIEKKAKKTIYQWGLLDNGMMEMADIVIYTRPGCGYCSMAKQLLNAKGNEFTEYNIWSKDEYRAEMIKRSGGASTVPQIFINDDHIGGSDDLYALDRAGHLDGLLSQSD
;
A
#
# COMPACT_ATOMS: atom_id res chain seq x y z
N MET A 1 -12.65 -10.20 -4.75
CA MET A 1 -13.19 -9.21 -4.25
C MET A 1 -12.69 -8.80 -2.98
N ILE A 2 -13.04 -7.66 -2.61
CA ILE A 2 -12.55 -7.11 -1.42
C ILE A 2 -12.88 -7.96 -0.25
N ILE A 3 -14.01 -8.54 -0.29
CA ILE A 3 -14.39 -9.36 0.79
C ILE A 3 -13.50 -10.54 0.96
N GLU A 4 -12.99 -11.04 -0.11
CA GLU A 4 -12.13 -12.16 0.00
C GLU A 4 -10.87 -11.79 0.70
N LYS A 5 -10.39 -10.61 0.45
CA LYS A 5 -9.19 -10.17 1.04
C LYS A 5 -9.38 -10.09 2.52
N LYS A 6 -10.48 -9.56 2.96
CA LYS A 6 -10.70 -9.45 4.37
C LYS A 6 -10.84 -10.79 5.00
N ALA A 7 -11.47 -11.69 4.32
CA ALA A 7 -11.63 -13.00 4.86
C ALA A 7 -10.28 -13.64 5.06
N LYS A 8 -9.37 -13.37 4.16
CA LYS A 8 -8.08 -13.92 4.26
C LYS A 8 -7.38 -13.41 5.48
N LYS A 9 -7.49 -12.15 5.77
CA LYS A 9 -6.87 -11.60 6.93
C LYS A 9 -7.48 -12.21 8.15
N THR A 10 -8.76 -12.40 8.13
CA THR A 10 -9.42 -12.94 9.28
C THR A 10 -8.93 -14.33 9.57
N ILE A 11 -8.71 -15.08 8.55
CA ILE A 11 -8.26 -16.41 8.77
C ILE A 11 -6.98 -16.46 9.48
N TYR A 12 -6.10 -15.52 9.21
CA TYR A 12 -4.89 -15.54 9.82
C TYR A 12 -5.09 -15.44 11.24
N GLN A 13 -6.00 -14.68 11.62
CA GLN A 13 -6.11 -14.42 12.87
C GLN A 13 -6.25 -15.49 13.70
N TRP A 14 -7.07 -16.37 13.53
CA TRP A 14 -7.28 -17.27 14.50
C TRP A 14 -6.03 -17.87 14.90
N GLY A 15 -5.20 -17.86 14.20
CA GLY A 15 -4.08 -18.50 14.60
C GLY A 15 -3.26 -17.67 15.40
N LEU A 16 -3.09 -16.68 14.96
CA LEU A 16 -2.13 -15.99 15.49
C LEU A 16 -2.30 -14.80 16.02
N LEU A 17 -2.98 -14.22 15.53
CA LEU A 17 -3.07 -12.99 15.91
C LEU A 17 -3.06 -12.96 17.25
N ASP A 18 -3.51 -13.82 17.64
CA ASP A 18 -3.60 -13.80 18.94
C ASP A 18 -2.32 -13.78 19.54
N ASN A 19 -1.42 -14.19 19.02
CA ASN A 19 -0.22 -14.20 19.68
C ASN A 19 0.25 -12.83 19.69
N GLY A 20 -0.59 -11.96 19.70
CA GLY A 20 -0.13 -10.68 19.81
C GLY A 20 0.40 -10.14 18.58
N MET A 21 0.18 -10.84 17.55
CA MET A 21 0.66 -10.39 16.42
C MET A 21 -0.13 -9.33 15.95
N MET A 22 0.43 -8.30 15.56
CA MET A 22 -0.26 -7.24 15.02
C MET A 22 -0.51 -7.53 13.64
N GLU A 23 -1.65 -7.24 13.13
CA GLU A 23 -1.93 -7.38 11.75
C GLU A 23 -1.33 -6.22 11.03
N MET A 24 -0.67 -6.50 9.94
CA MET A 24 -0.07 -5.43 9.16
C MET A 24 -1.08 -4.88 8.19
N ALA A 25 -0.96 -3.63 7.85
CA ALA A 25 -1.79 -3.02 6.84
C ALA A 25 -1.51 -3.68 5.50
N ASP A 26 -2.50 -3.67 4.63
CA ASP A 26 -2.36 -4.22 3.29
C ASP A 26 -1.92 -3.06 2.42
N ILE A 27 -0.68 -3.04 2.01
CA ILE A 27 -0.11 -1.94 1.26
C ILE A 27 0.21 -2.37 -0.15
N VAL A 28 -0.26 -1.59 -1.11
CA VAL A 28 0.02 -1.85 -2.52
C VAL A 28 0.62 -0.59 -3.10
N ILE A 29 1.68 -0.73 -3.87
CA ILE A 29 2.30 0.40 -4.51
C ILE A 29 2.56 0.07 -5.98
N TYR A 30 2.14 0.97 -6.87
CA TYR A 30 2.38 0.82 -8.30
C TYR A 30 3.58 1.68 -8.65
N THR A 31 4.54 1.10 -9.34
CA THR A 31 5.81 1.76 -9.62
C THR A 31 6.26 1.52 -11.05
N ARG A 32 7.38 2.09 -11.43
CA ARG A 32 8.04 1.74 -12.67
C ARG A 32 9.55 1.86 -12.46
N PRO A 33 10.36 1.26 -13.32
CA PRO A 33 11.80 1.37 -13.21
C PRO A 33 12.25 2.81 -13.38
N GLY A 34 13.30 3.18 -12.68
CA GLY A 34 13.88 4.50 -12.83
C GLY A 34 13.09 5.63 -12.21
N CYS A 35 12.18 5.32 -11.31
CA CYS A 35 11.36 6.32 -10.68
C CYS A 35 11.90 6.66 -9.29
N GLY A 36 12.47 7.85 -9.14
CA GLY A 36 13.03 8.25 -7.85
C GLY A 36 11.99 8.40 -6.76
N TYR A 37 10.82 8.92 -7.11
CA TYR A 37 9.76 9.07 -6.12
C TYR A 37 9.21 7.71 -5.68
N CYS A 38 9.26 6.71 -6.56
CA CYS A 38 8.87 5.37 -6.19
C CYS A 38 9.84 4.83 -5.15
N SER A 39 11.14 5.09 -5.34
CA SER A 39 12.14 4.63 -4.39
C SER A 39 11.96 5.31 -3.05
N MET A 40 11.64 6.60 -3.05
CA MET A 40 11.43 7.33 -1.81
C MET A 40 10.25 6.77 -1.05
N ALA A 41 9.16 6.48 -1.74
CA ALA A 41 7.98 5.94 -1.08
C ALA A 41 8.29 4.57 -0.47
N LYS A 42 9.01 3.74 -1.22
CA LYS A 42 9.36 2.42 -0.70
C LYS A 42 10.28 2.52 0.51
N GLN A 43 11.19 3.48 0.49
CA GLN A 43 12.09 3.66 1.62
C GLN A 43 11.31 4.05 2.87
N LEU A 44 10.34 4.91 2.73
CA LEU A 44 9.55 5.31 3.89
C LEU A 44 8.76 4.13 4.46
N LEU A 45 8.13 3.36 3.59
CA LEU A 45 7.38 2.20 4.05
C LEU A 45 8.28 1.17 4.72
N ASN A 46 9.48 0.97 4.18
CA ASN A 46 10.42 0.06 4.77
C ASN A 46 10.92 0.57 6.12
N ALA A 47 11.16 1.87 6.22
CA ALA A 47 11.63 2.46 7.48
C ALA A 47 10.57 2.31 8.57
N LYS A 48 9.31 2.24 8.18
CA LYS A 48 8.23 2.04 9.13
C LYS A 48 8.01 0.55 9.44
N GLY A 49 8.81 -0.32 8.85
CA GLY A 49 8.73 -1.74 9.15
C GLY A 49 7.61 -2.47 8.45
N ASN A 50 7.11 -1.93 7.36
CA ASN A 50 5.99 -2.55 6.70
C ASN A 50 6.38 -3.20 5.40
N GLU A 51 5.72 -4.30 5.10
CA GLU A 51 5.88 -4.97 3.82
C GLU A 51 4.82 -4.44 2.90
N PHE A 52 5.07 -4.49 1.63
CA PHE A 52 4.09 -4.03 0.66
C PHE A 52 4.18 -4.88 -0.59
N THR A 53 3.12 -4.85 -1.38
CA THR A 53 3.09 -5.51 -2.67
C THR A 53 3.37 -4.46 -3.73
N GLU A 54 4.37 -4.71 -4.55
CA GLU A 54 4.75 -3.76 -5.58
C GLU A 54 4.36 -4.27 -6.95
N TYR A 55 3.69 -3.43 -7.74
CA TYR A 55 3.35 -3.78 -9.11
C TYR A 55 4.08 -2.83 -10.05
N ASN A 56 4.93 -3.37 -10.89
CA ASN A 56 5.65 -2.58 -11.89
C ASN A 56 4.74 -2.41 -13.07
N ILE A 57 4.28 -1.19 -13.34
CA ILE A 57 3.28 -0.97 -14.38
C ILE A 57 3.82 -1.18 -15.79
N TRP A 58 5.15 -1.31 -15.92
CA TRP A 58 5.71 -1.59 -17.24
C TRP A 58 5.78 -3.10 -17.48
N SER A 59 5.63 -3.91 -16.44
CA SER A 59 5.73 -5.35 -16.61
C SER A 59 4.47 -5.95 -17.21
N LYS A 60 3.32 -5.35 -16.98
CA LYS A 60 2.07 -5.80 -17.53
C LYS A 60 1.15 -4.61 -17.72
N ASP A 61 0.50 -4.54 -18.87
CA ASP A 61 -0.42 -3.46 -19.14
C ASP A 61 -1.58 -3.44 -18.15
N GLU A 62 -1.97 -4.59 -17.64
CA GLU A 62 -3.07 -4.65 -16.70
C GLU A 62 -2.76 -3.89 -15.43
N TYR A 63 -1.50 -3.86 -15.02
CA TYR A 63 -1.14 -3.16 -13.78
C TYR A 63 -1.36 -1.67 -13.94
N ARG A 64 -1.04 -1.12 -15.10
CA ARG A 64 -1.23 0.29 -15.31
C ARG A 64 -2.72 0.61 -15.38
N ALA A 65 -3.49 -0.21 -16.07
CA ALA A 65 -4.92 0.00 -16.19
C ALA A 65 -5.59 -0.10 -14.82
N GLU A 66 -5.14 -1.04 -13.99
CA GLU A 66 -5.68 -1.20 -12.67
C GLU A 66 -5.35 0.01 -11.79
N MET A 67 -4.14 0.50 -11.88
CA MET A 67 -3.73 1.68 -11.14
C MET A 67 -4.61 2.87 -11.48
N ILE A 68 -4.81 3.11 -12.77
CA ILE A 68 -5.60 4.24 -13.22
C ILE A 68 -7.03 4.11 -12.71
N LYS A 69 -7.58 2.93 -12.79
CA LYS A 69 -8.94 2.72 -12.36
C LYS A 69 -9.07 2.88 -10.86
N ARG A 70 -8.19 2.28 -10.10
CA ARG A 70 -8.28 2.32 -8.64
C ARG A 70 -8.03 3.71 -8.09
N SER A 71 -7.21 4.50 -8.77
CA SER A 71 -6.87 5.84 -8.28
C SER A 71 -7.83 6.90 -8.76
N GLY A 72 -8.82 6.51 -9.53
CA GLY A 72 -9.77 7.50 -10.03
C GLY A 72 -9.22 8.33 -11.18
N GLY A 73 -8.25 7.81 -11.88
CA GLY A 73 -7.74 8.48 -13.07
C GLY A 73 -6.28 8.87 -13.05
N ALA A 74 -5.56 8.58 -11.95
CA ALA A 74 -4.16 8.97 -11.89
C ALA A 74 -3.31 8.06 -12.77
N SER A 75 -2.47 8.64 -13.58
CA SER A 75 -1.63 7.86 -14.47
C SER A 75 -0.14 7.98 -14.13
N THR A 76 0.19 8.63 -13.01
CA THR A 76 1.57 8.79 -12.61
C THR A 76 1.93 7.78 -11.55
N VAL A 77 3.23 7.54 -11.36
CA VAL A 77 3.73 6.67 -10.31
C VAL A 77 4.62 7.45 -9.39
N PRO A 78 4.72 7.06 -8.14
CA PRO A 78 4.06 5.90 -7.56
C PRO A 78 2.60 6.22 -7.22
N GLN A 79 1.79 5.17 -7.12
CA GLN A 79 0.43 5.31 -6.57
C GLN A 79 0.34 4.30 -5.45
N ILE A 80 -0.04 4.76 -4.27
CA ILE A 80 0.00 3.95 -3.05
C ILE A 80 -1.39 3.76 -2.50
N PHE A 81 -1.68 2.55 -2.08
CA PHE A 81 -2.96 2.21 -1.48
C PHE A 81 -2.70 1.52 -0.15
N ILE A 82 -3.36 1.95 0.89
CA ILE A 82 -3.24 1.32 2.21
C ILE A 82 -4.63 0.85 2.61
N ASN A 83 -4.78 -0.42 2.80
CA ASN A 83 -6.05 -1.06 3.10
C ASN A 83 -7.12 -0.64 2.09
N ASP A 84 -6.73 -0.63 0.82
CA ASP A 84 -7.58 -0.28 -0.31
C ASP A 84 -7.91 1.21 -0.42
N ASP A 85 -7.47 2.03 0.51
CA ASP A 85 -7.70 3.46 0.39
C ASP A 85 -6.59 4.08 -0.43
N HIS A 86 -6.96 4.92 -1.37
CA HIS A 86 -5.98 5.56 -2.24
C HIS A 86 -5.29 6.69 -1.48
N ILE A 87 -3.98 6.55 -1.29
CA ILE A 87 -3.21 7.58 -0.61
C ILE A 87 -2.71 8.61 -1.61
N GLY A 88 -2.28 8.16 -2.76
CA GLY A 88 -1.72 9.05 -3.77
C GLY A 88 -0.28 8.73 -4.06
N GLY A 89 0.51 9.72 -4.33
CA GLY A 89 1.91 9.55 -4.68
C GLY A 89 2.83 9.67 -3.48
N SER A 90 4.12 9.81 -3.78
CA SER A 90 5.12 9.91 -2.73
C SER A 90 4.90 11.14 -1.87
N ASP A 91 4.57 12.27 -2.50
CA ASP A 91 4.36 13.50 -1.75
C ASP A 91 3.24 13.33 -0.76
N ASP A 92 2.16 12.66 -1.16
CA ASP A 92 1.02 12.45 -0.29
C ASP A 92 1.39 11.54 0.87
N LEU A 93 2.19 10.54 0.61
CA LEU A 93 2.62 9.62 1.65
C LEU A 93 3.48 10.33 2.68
N TYR A 94 4.42 11.14 2.22
CA TYR A 94 5.29 11.88 3.12
C TYR A 94 4.50 12.94 3.90
N ALA A 95 3.49 13.54 3.26
CA ALA A 95 2.66 14.53 3.94
C ALA A 95 1.89 13.88 5.11
N LEU A 96 1.40 12.67 4.90
CA LEU A 96 0.71 11.96 5.97
C LEU A 96 1.68 11.66 7.10
N ASP A 97 2.91 11.30 6.76
CA ASP A 97 3.89 11.00 7.78
C ASP A 97 4.22 12.25 8.59
N ARG A 98 4.43 13.38 7.93
CA ARG A 98 4.76 14.61 8.63
C ARG A 98 3.62 15.08 9.51
N ALA A 99 2.40 14.81 9.11
CA ALA A 99 1.24 15.19 9.88
C ALA A 99 0.96 14.23 11.05
N GLY A 100 1.72 13.15 11.13
CA GLY A 100 1.53 12.19 12.21
C GLY A 100 0.40 11.22 11.98
N HIS A 101 -0.10 11.12 10.75
CA HIS A 101 -1.23 10.26 10.46
C HIS A 101 -0.84 8.93 9.83
N LEU A 102 0.37 8.81 9.30
CA LEU A 102 0.74 7.61 8.58
C LEU A 102 0.84 6.40 9.50
N ASP A 103 1.44 6.55 10.67
CA ASP A 103 1.62 5.41 11.55
C ASP A 103 0.29 4.79 11.94
N GLY A 104 -0.73 5.61 12.14
CA GLY A 104 -2.04 5.08 12.47
C GLY A 104 -2.65 4.27 11.33
N LEU A 105 -2.44 4.73 10.09
CA LEU A 105 -2.96 3.99 8.96
C LEU A 105 -2.23 2.68 8.81
N LEU A 106 -0.93 2.67 9.06
CA LEU A 106 -0.14 1.46 8.87
C LEU A 106 -0.42 0.43 9.96
N SER A 107 -0.90 0.86 11.11
CA SER A 107 -1.19 -0.08 12.17
C SER A 107 -2.61 -0.60 12.14
N GLN A 108 -3.47 -0.07 11.25
CA GLN A 108 -4.82 -0.53 11.18
C GLN A 108 -4.89 -1.80 10.35
N SER A 109 -5.80 -2.67 10.70
CA SER A 109 -6.02 -3.82 9.85
C SER A 109 -7.49 -3.88 9.56
N ASP A 110 -7.86 -4.38 8.44
CA ASP A 110 -9.25 -4.45 8.09
C ASP A 110 -9.96 -5.62 8.67
#